data_7deb5b6f77d0f023f734d10dd09f8fec
#
_entry.id   7deb5b6f77d0f023f734d10dd09f8fec
#
_cell.length_a   1.000
_cell.length_b   1.000
_cell.length_c   1.000
_cell.angle_alpha   90.00
_cell.angle_beta   90.00
_cell.angle_gamma   90.00
#
_symmetry.space_group_name_H-M   'P 1'
#
loop_
_entity.id
_entity.type
_entity.pdbx_description
1 polymer ?
#
loop_
_entity_poly.entity_id
_entity_poly.type
_entity_poly.pdbx_seq_one_letter_code
_entity_poly.pdbx_strand_id
1 'polypeptide(L)'
;MSEKVYNVLFLCTGNSARSIMAEAVLNRARQGHFRAFSAGSQPKGKVHPYTLDLLRKLHFDVSGCRSKSWLEFSQPNSPKLDFVFTVCDNAAGEVCPVWPGQPMTAHWGVPDPAVATGTEAEVRFAFADTLRMLTNRINIFVSLPLAKLDRLSLQKRLEDIGKTKDAATPETAA
;
A
#
# COMPACT_ATOMS: atom_id res chain seq x y z
N MET A 1 -0.89 18.47 23.30
CA MET A 1 -0.50 17.05 23.22
C MET A 1 -0.29 16.67 21.77
N SER A 2 0.84 16.11 21.47
CA SER A 2 1.10 15.62 20.12
C SER A 2 0.31 14.33 19.89
N GLU A 3 -0.41 14.27 18.78
CA GLU A 3 -1.08 13.05 18.38
C GLU A 3 -0.04 12.01 17.92
N LYS A 4 -0.36 10.73 18.14
CA LYS A 4 0.50 9.66 17.68
C LYS A 4 0.55 9.62 16.15
N VAL A 5 1.74 9.50 15.59
CA VAL A 5 1.93 9.24 14.16
C VAL A 5 2.08 7.73 13.98
N TYR A 6 1.20 7.11 13.19
CA TYR A 6 1.24 5.67 12.93
C TYR A 6 2.15 5.38 11.75
N ASN A 7 3.06 4.42 11.95
CA ASN A 7 3.96 3.97 10.89
C ASN A 7 3.37 2.74 10.20
N VAL A 8 3.21 2.81 8.89
CA VAL A 8 2.56 1.78 8.09
C VAL A 8 3.49 1.34 6.96
N LEU A 9 3.72 0.03 6.84
CA LEU A 9 4.51 -0.53 5.75
C LEU A 9 3.60 -1.30 4.79
N PHE A 10 3.66 -0.96 3.51
CA PHE A 10 2.99 -1.71 2.45
C PHE A 10 3.98 -2.62 1.75
N LEU A 11 3.63 -3.90 1.63
CA LEU A 11 4.50 -4.92 1.03
C LEU A 11 3.91 -5.48 -0.24
N CYS A 12 4.74 -5.62 -1.27
CA CYS A 12 4.48 -6.49 -2.41
C CYS A 12 5.81 -7.15 -2.81
N THR A 13 5.80 -8.01 -3.82
CA THR A 13 7.02 -8.73 -4.18
C THR A 13 8.05 -7.80 -4.81
N GLY A 14 7.68 -7.09 -5.87
CA GLY A 14 8.63 -6.29 -6.66
C GLY A 14 8.85 -4.87 -6.19
N ASN A 15 7.97 -4.33 -5.36
CA ASN A 15 8.01 -2.93 -4.93
C ASN A 15 8.24 -1.97 -6.10
N SER A 16 7.39 -2.08 -7.11
CA SER A 16 7.50 -1.25 -8.31
C SER A 16 6.20 -0.54 -8.68
N ALA A 17 5.05 -1.01 -8.20
CA ALA A 17 3.75 -0.43 -8.52
C ALA A 17 2.82 -0.37 -7.29
N ARG A 18 2.21 -1.49 -6.92
CA ARG A 18 1.15 -1.53 -5.89
C ARG A 18 1.55 -0.91 -4.56
N SER A 19 2.65 -1.36 -3.99
CA SER A 19 3.09 -0.86 -2.68
C SER A 19 3.58 0.60 -2.75
N ILE A 20 4.20 1.00 -3.86
CA ILE A 20 4.63 2.38 -4.08
C ILE A 20 3.40 3.31 -4.13
N MET A 21 2.36 2.90 -4.87
CA MET A 21 1.12 3.69 -4.95
C MET A 21 0.43 3.80 -3.59
N ALA A 22 0.36 2.71 -2.83
CA ALA A 22 -0.24 2.73 -1.49
C ALA A 22 0.52 3.67 -0.55
N GLU A 23 1.85 3.63 -0.57
CA GLU A 23 2.69 4.54 0.22
C GLU A 23 2.37 5.99 -0.12
N ALA A 24 2.32 6.33 -1.41
CA ALA A 24 2.02 7.70 -1.83
C ALA A 24 0.64 8.17 -1.38
N VAL A 25 -0.37 7.31 -1.54
CA VAL A 25 -1.75 7.65 -1.17
C VAL A 25 -1.86 7.91 0.33
N LEU A 26 -1.30 7.02 1.16
CA LEU A 26 -1.42 7.19 2.61
C LEU A 26 -0.66 8.40 3.11
N ASN A 27 0.53 8.67 2.58
CA ASN A 27 1.30 9.85 2.99
C ASN A 27 0.57 11.15 2.67
N ARG A 28 -0.29 11.17 1.65
CA ARG A 28 -1.09 12.35 1.32
C ARG A 28 -2.44 12.40 2.04
N ALA A 29 -3.03 11.23 2.36
CA ALA A 29 -4.42 11.13 2.81
C ALA A 29 -4.70 11.87 4.12
N ARG A 30 -3.83 11.73 5.11
CA ARG A 30 -3.93 12.46 6.38
C ARG A 30 -2.54 12.85 6.84
N GLN A 31 -2.03 13.90 6.23
CA GLN A 31 -0.69 14.39 6.54
C GLN A 31 -0.52 14.65 8.03
N GLY A 32 0.58 14.17 8.58
CA GLY A 32 0.89 14.33 10.01
C GLY A 32 0.33 13.24 10.92
N HIS A 33 -0.60 12.41 10.44
CA HIS A 33 -1.17 11.31 11.24
C HIS A 33 -0.57 9.96 10.89
N PHE A 34 -0.07 9.81 9.68
CA PHE A 34 0.52 8.57 9.20
C PHE A 34 1.83 8.82 8.49
N ARG A 35 2.75 7.88 8.68
CA ARG A 35 3.98 7.82 7.89
C ARG A 35 3.99 6.47 7.19
N ALA A 36 3.87 6.50 5.87
CA ALA A 36 3.81 5.29 5.07
C ALA A 36 5.15 4.98 4.43
N PHE A 37 5.42 3.69 4.35
CA PHE A 37 6.60 3.13 3.71
C PHE A 37 6.17 2.00 2.79
N SER A 38 7.04 1.61 1.87
CA SER A 38 6.80 0.45 1.02
C SER A 38 8.09 -0.33 0.82
N ALA A 39 7.96 -1.63 0.56
CA ALA A 39 9.10 -2.51 0.31
C ALA A 39 8.66 -3.77 -0.42
N GLY A 40 9.63 -4.54 -0.90
CA GLY A 40 9.38 -5.82 -1.53
C GLY A 40 10.32 -6.90 -1.04
N SER A 41 9.86 -8.14 -1.13
CA SER A 41 10.69 -9.31 -0.81
C SER A 41 11.76 -9.55 -1.88
N GLN A 42 11.42 -9.22 -3.13
CA GLN A 42 12.32 -9.32 -4.27
C GLN A 42 12.21 -8.04 -5.10
N PRO A 43 12.76 -6.94 -4.58
CA PRO A 43 12.59 -5.65 -5.23
C PRO A 43 13.23 -5.62 -6.60
N LYS A 44 12.52 -5.02 -7.56
CA LYS A 44 13.04 -4.87 -8.92
C LYS A 44 14.15 -3.81 -8.99
N GLY A 45 14.33 -3.01 -7.95
CA GLY A 45 15.32 -1.94 -7.90
C GLY A 45 14.91 -0.69 -8.66
N LYS A 46 13.74 -0.69 -9.27
CA LYS A 46 13.28 0.35 -10.17
C LYS A 46 11.76 0.47 -10.06
N VAL A 47 11.27 1.69 -9.88
CA VAL A 47 9.82 1.95 -9.88
C VAL A 47 9.32 1.88 -11.31
N HIS A 48 8.16 1.25 -11.52
CA HIS A 48 7.59 1.14 -12.87
C HIS A 48 7.30 2.52 -13.44
N PRO A 49 7.66 2.76 -14.72
CA PRO A 49 7.44 4.09 -15.33
C PRO A 49 5.98 4.56 -15.29
N TYR A 50 5.03 3.65 -15.49
CA TYR A 50 3.60 4.01 -15.45
C TYR A 50 3.13 4.36 -14.04
N THR A 51 3.76 3.78 -13.02
CA THR A 51 3.51 4.19 -11.63
C THR A 51 3.89 5.65 -11.43
N LEU A 52 5.10 6.02 -11.85
CA LEU A 52 5.60 7.38 -11.72
C LEU A 52 4.77 8.37 -12.53
N ASP A 53 4.43 8.01 -13.77
CA ASP A 53 3.63 8.87 -14.65
C ASP A 53 2.27 9.15 -14.03
N LEU A 54 1.59 8.11 -13.51
CA LEU A 54 0.28 8.25 -12.90
C LEU A 54 0.34 9.13 -11.66
N LEU A 55 1.32 8.89 -10.79
CA LEU A 55 1.46 9.65 -9.56
C LEU A 55 1.78 11.13 -9.85
N ARG A 56 2.65 11.40 -10.82
CA ARG A 56 2.94 12.77 -11.25
C ARG A 56 1.70 13.46 -11.81
N LYS A 57 0.95 12.76 -12.65
CA LYS A 57 -0.30 13.27 -13.22
C LYS A 57 -1.30 13.70 -12.17
N LEU A 58 -1.34 12.98 -11.05
CA LEU A 58 -2.24 13.26 -9.94
C LEU A 58 -1.60 14.14 -8.86
N HIS A 59 -0.46 14.74 -9.18
CA HIS A 59 0.25 15.71 -8.34
C HIS A 59 0.77 15.12 -7.01
N PHE A 60 1.11 13.83 -6.99
CA PHE A 60 1.85 13.25 -5.88
C PHE A 60 3.33 13.61 -5.98
N ASP A 61 3.97 13.78 -4.82
CA ASP A 61 5.42 13.93 -4.77
C ASP A 61 6.07 12.57 -4.97
N VAL A 62 6.82 12.41 -6.05
CA VAL A 62 7.49 11.15 -6.38
C VAL A 62 8.99 11.15 -6.06
N SER A 63 9.50 12.25 -5.49
CA SER A 63 10.94 12.39 -5.22
C SER A 63 11.50 11.32 -4.30
N GLY A 64 10.69 10.80 -3.38
CA GLY A 64 11.10 9.75 -2.46
C GLY A 64 10.78 8.33 -2.92
N CYS A 65 10.17 8.17 -4.09
CA CYS A 65 9.79 6.84 -4.58
C CYS A 65 11.04 6.05 -4.99
N ARG A 66 11.22 4.87 -4.40
CA ARG A 66 12.30 3.94 -4.78
C ARG A 66 11.89 2.52 -4.49
N SER A 67 12.36 1.60 -5.30
CA SER A 67 12.16 0.16 -5.09
C SER A 67 13.23 -0.35 -4.13
N LYS A 68 12.80 -1.01 -3.05
CA LYS A 68 13.72 -1.40 -1.98
C LYS A 68 13.29 -2.68 -1.31
N SER A 69 14.25 -3.33 -0.65
CA SER A 69 14.03 -4.57 0.07
C SER A 69 13.33 -4.34 1.40
N TRP A 70 12.44 -5.26 1.76
CA TRP A 70 11.80 -5.27 3.07
C TRP A 70 12.81 -5.40 4.23
N LEU A 71 14.01 -5.90 3.96
CA LEU A 71 15.06 -6.02 4.99
C LEU A 71 15.48 -4.66 5.54
N GLU A 72 15.27 -3.57 4.80
CA GLU A 72 15.55 -2.22 5.32
C GLU A 72 14.66 -1.90 6.54
N PHE A 73 13.51 -2.55 6.68
CA PHE A 73 12.56 -2.28 7.75
C PHE A 73 12.62 -3.31 8.88
N SER A 74 13.54 -4.27 8.82
CA SER A 74 13.74 -5.27 9.86
C SER A 74 15.02 -5.04 10.67
N GLN A 75 15.73 -3.94 10.41
CA GLN A 75 16.97 -3.61 11.12
C GLN A 75 16.67 -3.02 12.50
N PRO A 76 17.62 -3.13 13.47
CA PRO A 76 17.40 -2.60 14.82
C PRO A 76 17.06 -1.10 14.87
N ASN A 77 17.58 -0.33 13.91
CA ASN A 77 17.35 1.13 13.85
C ASN A 77 16.21 1.51 12.91
N SER A 78 15.47 0.53 12.40
CA SER A 78 14.31 0.79 11.54
C SER A 78 13.19 1.44 12.33
N PRO A 79 12.29 2.21 11.68
CA PRO A 79 11.12 2.74 12.36
C PRO A 79 10.29 1.60 12.98
N LYS A 80 9.72 1.84 14.15
CA LYS A 80 8.78 0.90 14.74
C LYS A 80 7.49 0.95 13.95
N LEU A 81 7.09 -0.19 13.40
CA LEU A 81 5.90 -0.27 12.56
C LEU A 81 4.67 -0.55 13.43
N ASP A 82 3.60 0.16 13.15
CA ASP A 82 2.30 -0.08 13.78
C ASP A 82 1.46 -1.04 12.95
N PHE A 83 1.58 -0.96 11.62
CA PHE A 83 0.82 -1.79 10.69
C PHE A 83 1.69 -2.23 9.53
N VAL A 84 1.46 -3.47 9.07
CA VAL A 84 2.06 -4.00 7.83
C VAL A 84 0.94 -4.60 6.99
N PHE A 85 0.76 -4.08 5.78
CA PHE A 85 -0.27 -4.57 4.86
C PHE A 85 0.38 -5.13 3.60
N THR A 86 0.07 -6.39 3.28
CA THR A 86 0.47 -6.96 2.00
C THR A 86 -0.55 -6.57 0.94
N VAL A 87 -0.08 -6.10 -0.21
CA VAL A 87 -0.96 -5.64 -1.28
C VAL A 87 -0.91 -6.53 -2.53
N CYS A 88 -0.17 -7.62 -2.46
CA CYS A 88 -0.18 -8.65 -3.49
C CYS A 88 -0.23 -10.03 -2.83
N ASP A 89 -0.84 -11.00 -3.52
CA ASP A 89 -1.04 -12.34 -2.96
C ASP A 89 0.28 -13.08 -2.72
N ASN A 90 1.28 -12.88 -3.57
CA ASN A 90 2.58 -13.52 -3.41
C ASN A 90 3.25 -13.08 -2.11
N ALA A 91 3.22 -11.78 -1.80
CA ALA A 91 3.82 -11.28 -0.57
C ALA A 91 3.12 -11.83 0.68
N ALA A 92 1.81 -12.06 0.60
CA ALA A 92 1.04 -12.62 1.70
C ALA A 92 1.47 -14.06 2.03
N GLY A 93 1.91 -14.80 1.02
CA GLY A 93 2.35 -16.20 1.18
C GLY A 93 3.81 -16.38 1.56
N GLU A 94 4.59 -15.30 1.62
CA GLU A 94 6.01 -15.38 1.91
C GLU A 94 6.28 -15.32 3.42
N VAL A 95 7.40 -15.93 3.85
CA VAL A 95 7.84 -15.86 5.24
C VAL A 95 8.46 -14.48 5.47
N CYS A 96 7.76 -13.65 6.21
CA CYS A 96 8.19 -12.29 6.49
C CYS A 96 9.26 -12.22 7.58
N PRO A 97 10.16 -11.22 7.53
CA PRO A 97 11.04 -10.93 8.66
C PRO A 97 10.25 -10.56 9.92
N VAL A 98 10.93 -10.57 11.05
CA VAL A 98 10.35 -10.02 12.29
C VAL A 98 10.51 -8.50 12.23
N TRP A 99 9.38 -7.80 12.36
CA TRP A 99 9.36 -6.35 12.26
C TRP A 99 9.51 -5.70 13.64
N PRO A 100 10.29 -4.60 13.76
CA PRO A 100 10.31 -3.82 14.99
C PRO A 100 8.91 -3.27 15.31
N GLY A 101 8.51 -3.34 16.59
CA GLY A 101 7.24 -2.79 17.04
C GLY A 101 6.09 -3.77 17.09
N GLN A 102 6.27 -4.99 16.61
CA GLN A 102 5.23 -6.02 16.56
C GLN A 102 3.95 -5.49 15.92
N PRO A 103 4.00 -5.08 14.65
CA PRO A 103 2.87 -4.44 13.99
C PRO A 103 1.70 -5.39 13.80
N MET A 104 0.50 -4.82 13.72
CA MET A 104 -0.67 -5.55 13.24
C MET A 104 -0.56 -5.75 11.74
N THR A 105 -0.98 -6.90 11.24
CA THR A 105 -0.85 -7.24 9.82
C THR A 105 -2.20 -7.57 9.22
N ALA A 106 -2.37 -7.27 7.94
CA ALA A 106 -3.54 -7.69 7.18
C ALA A 106 -3.17 -7.79 5.69
N HIS A 107 -3.98 -8.53 4.94
CA HIS A 107 -3.79 -8.67 3.50
C HIS A 107 -4.82 -7.81 2.76
N TRP A 108 -4.32 -6.87 1.96
CA TRP A 108 -5.14 -5.93 1.16
C TRP A 108 -4.83 -6.12 -0.33
N GLY A 109 -4.91 -7.34 -0.82
CA GLY A 109 -4.50 -7.67 -2.18
C GLY A 109 -5.30 -6.97 -3.26
N VAL A 110 -4.59 -6.50 -4.28
CA VAL A 110 -5.15 -5.96 -5.52
C VAL A 110 -4.41 -6.57 -6.71
N PRO A 111 -5.05 -6.62 -7.90
CA PRO A 111 -4.40 -7.18 -9.09
C PRO A 111 -3.11 -6.42 -9.43
N ASP A 112 -2.16 -7.14 -10.05
CA ASP A 112 -0.90 -6.53 -10.49
C ASP A 112 -1.11 -5.83 -11.83
N PRO A 113 -1.03 -4.49 -11.89
CA PRO A 113 -1.23 -3.77 -13.14
C PRO A 113 -0.07 -3.99 -14.13
N ALA A 114 1.11 -4.39 -13.64
CA ALA A 114 2.27 -4.59 -14.50
C ALA A 114 2.14 -5.82 -15.41
N VAL A 115 1.23 -6.75 -15.10
CA VAL A 115 0.96 -7.91 -15.96
C VAL A 115 -0.17 -7.67 -16.95
N ALA A 116 -0.81 -6.51 -16.92
CA ALA A 116 -1.87 -6.18 -17.85
C ALA A 116 -1.33 -6.14 -19.28
N THR A 117 -2.12 -6.60 -20.22
CA THR A 117 -1.77 -6.64 -21.64
C THR A 117 -2.78 -5.83 -22.44
N GLY A 118 -2.43 -5.49 -23.67
CA GLY A 118 -3.26 -4.73 -24.56
C GLY A 118 -2.57 -3.44 -25.02
N THR A 119 -3.37 -2.43 -25.36
CA THR A 119 -2.85 -1.14 -25.78
C THR A 119 -2.22 -0.41 -24.59
N GLU A 120 -1.42 0.61 -24.89
CA GLU A 120 -0.86 1.47 -23.85
C GLU A 120 -1.97 2.06 -22.95
N ALA A 121 -3.05 2.51 -23.56
CA ALA A 121 -4.19 3.07 -22.83
C ALA A 121 -4.81 2.04 -21.87
N GLU A 122 -4.96 0.79 -22.32
CA GLU A 122 -5.51 -0.28 -21.49
C GLU A 122 -4.59 -0.61 -20.31
N VAL A 123 -3.27 -0.65 -20.54
CA VAL A 123 -2.31 -0.91 -19.48
C VAL A 123 -2.28 0.25 -18.48
N ARG A 124 -2.28 1.50 -18.97
CA ARG A 124 -2.32 2.67 -18.09
C ARG A 124 -3.60 2.71 -17.28
N PHE A 125 -4.73 2.29 -17.86
CA PHE A 125 -5.99 2.17 -17.13
C PHE A 125 -5.87 1.15 -15.99
N ALA A 126 -5.19 0.02 -16.21
CA ALA A 126 -4.97 -0.97 -15.15
C ALA A 126 -4.22 -0.37 -13.96
N PHE A 127 -3.22 0.48 -14.21
CA PHE A 127 -2.51 1.20 -13.14
C PHE A 127 -3.43 2.16 -12.40
N ALA A 128 -4.24 2.93 -13.12
CA ALA A 128 -5.19 3.87 -12.51
C ALA A 128 -6.25 3.13 -11.70
N ASP A 129 -6.75 2.01 -12.20
CA ASP A 129 -7.75 1.22 -11.49
C ASP A 129 -7.18 0.60 -10.20
N THR A 130 -5.95 0.12 -10.25
CA THR A 130 -5.25 -0.37 -9.05
C THR A 130 -5.11 0.74 -7.99
N LEU A 131 -4.75 1.94 -8.43
CA LEU A 131 -4.65 3.08 -7.53
C LEU A 131 -6.00 3.40 -6.89
N ARG A 132 -7.08 3.32 -7.66
CA ARG A 132 -8.45 3.51 -7.16
C ARG A 132 -8.79 2.50 -6.06
N MET A 133 -8.48 1.23 -6.29
CA MET A 133 -8.74 0.17 -5.32
C MET A 133 -7.97 0.40 -4.02
N LEU A 134 -6.69 0.74 -4.12
CA LEU A 134 -5.86 1.03 -2.95
C LEU A 134 -6.36 2.27 -2.21
N THR A 135 -6.77 3.29 -2.95
CA THR A 135 -7.31 4.51 -2.36
C THR A 135 -8.57 4.23 -1.57
N ASN A 136 -9.46 3.38 -2.09
CA ASN A 136 -10.68 2.98 -1.37
C ASN A 136 -10.34 2.34 -0.02
N ARG A 137 -9.41 1.40 0.00
CA ARG A 137 -8.99 0.73 1.22
C ARG A 137 -8.36 1.69 2.22
N ILE A 138 -7.48 2.55 1.73
CA ILE A 138 -6.78 3.52 2.57
C ILE A 138 -7.77 4.54 3.16
N ASN A 139 -8.75 4.98 2.40
CA ASN A 139 -9.77 5.92 2.89
C ASN A 139 -10.58 5.30 4.03
N ILE A 140 -10.93 4.02 3.94
CA ILE A 140 -11.61 3.33 5.04
C ILE A 140 -10.69 3.28 6.27
N PHE A 141 -9.43 2.90 6.06
CA PHE A 141 -8.45 2.77 7.13
C PHE A 141 -8.24 4.08 7.90
N VAL A 142 -8.02 5.19 7.18
CA VAL A 142 -7.75 6.48 7.84
C VAL A 142 -8.98 7.03 8.56
N SER A 143 -10.16 6.49 8.29
CA SER A 143 -11.40 6.87 8.97
C SER A 143 -11.65 6.10 10.26
N LEU A 144 -10.88 5.05 10.53
CA LEU A 144 -11.05 4.24 11.73
C LEU A 144 -10.59 5.02 12.97
N PRO A 145 -11.32 4.89 14.09
CA PRO A 145 -10.91 5.50 15.38
C PRO A 145 -9.83 4.62 16.04
N LEU A 146 -8.62 4.62 15.48
CA LEU A 146 -7.54 3.70 15.86
C LEU A 146 -7.24 3.71 17.36
N ALA A 147 -7.24 4.89 17.98
CA ALA A 147 -6.92 5.02 19.39
C ALA A 147 -8.02 4.49 20.32
N LYS A 148 -9.23 4.28 19.78
CA LYS A 148 -10.40 3.86 20.58
C LYS A 148 -10.75 2.39 20.42
N LEU A 149 -10.20 1.71 19.40
CA LEU A 149 -10.49 0.31 19.16
C LEU A 149 -9.50 -0.58 19.92
N ASP A 150 -10.02 -1.65 20.55
CA ASP A 150 -9.12 -2.66 21.10
C ASP A 150 -8.46 -3.44 19.97
N ARG A 151 -7.40 -4.19 20.33
CA ARG A 151 -6.58 -4.88 19.33
C ARG A 151 -7.39 -5.90 18.52
N LEU A 152 -8.30 -6.63 19.15
CA LEU A 152 -9.09 -7.66 18.47
C LEU A 152 -10.08 -7.03 17.49
N SER A 153 -10.80 -5.99 17.92
CA SER A 153 -11.74 -5.29 17.07
C SER A 153 -11.02 -4.62 15.90
N LEU A 154 -9.86 -4.02 16.15
CA LEU A 154 -9.06 -3.39 15.11
C LEU A 154 -8.58 -4.42 14.09
N GLN A 155 -8.07 -5.58 14.54
CA GLN A 155 -7.64 -6.64 13.64
C GLN A 155 -8.76 -7.07 12.69
N LYS A 156 -9.97 -7.23 13.22
CA LYS A 156 -11.13 -7.59 12.40
C LYS A 156 -11.43 -6.51 11.36
N ARG A 157 -11.39 -5.24 11.75
CA ARG A 157 -11.62 -4.12 10.83
C ARG A 157 -10.58 -4.10 9.71
N LEU A 158 -9.32 -4.33 10.04
CA LEU A 158 -8.24 -4.35 9.06
C LEU A 158 -8.43 -5.49 8.04
N GLU A 159 -8.82 -6.66 8.51
CA GLU A 159 -9.11 -7.80 7.64
C GLU A 159 -10.31 -7.53 6.74
N ASP A 160 -11.36 -6.91 7.29
CA ASP A 160 -12.56 -6.56 6.51
C ASP A 160 -12.23 -5.57 5.39
N ILE A 161 -11.33 -4.62 5.64
CA ILE A 161 -10.87 -3.68 4.60
C ILE A 161 -10.25 -4.45 3.44
N GLY A 162 -9.44 -5.48 3.72
CA GLY A 162 -8.83 -6.30 2.70
C GLY A 162 -9.83 -7.06 1.83
N LYS A 163 -11.05 -7.27 2.33
CA LYS A 163 -12.13 -7.95 1.63
C LYS A 163 -13.04 -6.98 0.87
N THR A 164 -12.69 -5.70 0.82
CA THR A 164 -13.49 -4.70 0.12
C THR A 164 -13.71 -5.11 -1.33
N LYS A 165 -14.98 -5.08 -1.76
CA LYS A 165 -15.34 -5.32 -3.16
C LYS A 165 -15.39 -3.97 -3.86
N ASP A 166 -14.51 -3.79 -4.82
CA ASP A 166 -14.49 -2.56 -5.60
C ASP A 166 -15.54 -2.65 -6.70
N ALA A 167 -16.32 -1.58 -6.84
CA ALA A 167 -17.32 -1.51 -7.91
C ALA A 167 -16.63 -1.51 -9.27
N ALA A 168 -17.23 -2.20 -10.25
CA ALA A 168 -16.74 -2.15 -11.62
C ALA A 168 -16.80 -0.71 -12.13
N THR A 169 -15.80 -0.33 -12.93
CA THR A 169 -15.83 1.01 -13.54
C THR A 169 -16.94 1.07 -14.58
N PRO A 170 -17.65 2.21 -14.69
CA PRO A 170 -18.78 2.33 -15.62
C PRO A 170 -18.43 2.00 -17.06
N GLU A 171 -17.20 2.19 -17.46
CA GLU A 171 -16.77 1.92 -18.80
C GLU A 171 -16.79 0.44 -19.15
N THR A 172 -16.52 -0.43 -18.21
CA THR A 172 -16.55 -1.87 -18.45
C THR A 172 -17.95 -2.38 -18.64
N ALA A 173 -18.96 -1.58 -18.35
CA ALA A 173 -20.35 -1.89 -18.55
C ALA A 173 -20.86 -1.48 -19.94
N ALA A 174 -20.03 -0.83 -20.73
CA ALA A 174 -20.42 -0.39 -22.06
C ALA A 174 -20.25 -1.47 -23.11
#